data_2b3635c629a37799fa31663eb628c3e0
#
_entry.id   2b3635c629a37799fa31663eb628c3e0
#
_cell.length_a   1.000
_cell.length_b   1.000
_cell.length_c   1.000
_cell.angle_alpha   90.00
_cell.angle_beta   90.00
_cell.angle_gamma   90.00
#
_symmetry.space_group_name_H-M   'P 1'
#
loop_
_entity.id
_entity.type
_entity.pdbx_description
1 polymer ?
#
loop_
_entity_poly.entity_id
_entity_poly.type
_entity_poly.pdbx_seq_one_letter_code
_entity_poly.pdbx_strand_id
1 'polypeptide(L)'
;TDLKTNLLFLVNGLIKIYKYDKFDNEIFLYHIYSNSLISELSNINTNEIYCFSNASFIEDSVVLSIDFLKLQEHFLNNNLLVKELMSSLLKKTNQLQSLVNRELVFDATAKVAYMLVSDLKMFNNLKRQDVSFMLHIQPETLSRVLKKLSRDNIIEIENQQVIIKDEIALNSIFKGVAI
;
A
#
# COMPACT_ATOMS: atom_id res chain seq x y z
N THR A 1 17.73 8.13 -9.49
CA THR A 1 16.63 9.02 -9.05
C THR A 1 16.33 9.97 -10.19
N ASP A 2 15.17 9.86 -10.81
CA ASP A 2 14.76 10.72 -11.90
C ASP A 2 14.07 11.98 -11.37
N LEU A 3 14.55 13.14 -11.80
CA LEU A 3 13.92 14.43 -11.55
C LEU A 3 12.70 14.58 -12.44
N LYS A 4 11.57 14.94 -11.86
CA LYS A 4 10.32 15.23 -12.58
C LYS A 4 9.80 16.60 -12.15
N THR A 5 9.07 17.23 -13.03
CA THR A 5 8.43 18.55 -12.77
C THR A 5 6.93 18.41 -12.59
N ASN A 6 6.37 17.25 -12.92
CA ASN A 6 4.94 17.00 -12.89
C ASN A 6 4.54 16.14 -11.68
N LEU A 7 3.54 16.61 -10.97
CA LEU A 7 2.82 15.85 -9.97
C LEU A 7 1.90 14.84 -10.66
N LEU A 8 2.01 13.56 -10.29
CA LEU A 8 1.20 12.49 -10.84
C LEU A 8 0.14 12.06 -9.82
N PHE A 9 -1.11 11.99 -10.27
CA PHE A 9 -2.26 11.58 -9.49
C PHE A 9 -3.00 10.45 -10.21
N LEU A 10 -3.23 9.33 -9.53
CA LEU A 10 -4.01 8.21 -10.06
C LEU A 10 -5.50 8.51 -9.89
N VAL A 11 -6.17 8.76 -11.01
CA VAL A 11 -7.61 9.00 -11.03
C VAL A 11 -8.37 7.69 -10.92
N ASN A 12 -7.98 6.71 -11.73
CA ASN A 12 -8.56 5.36 -11.73
C ASN A 12 -7.48 4.33 -12.03
N GLY A 13 -7.62 3.13 -11.47
CA GLY A 13 -6.72 2.02 -11.69
C GLY A 13 -5.98 1.57 -10.44
N LEU A 14 -4.96 0.75 -10.66
CA LEU A 14 -4.12 0.14 -9.61
C LEU A 14 -2.67 0.15 -10.05
N ILE A 15 -1.80 0.69 -9.20
CA ILE A 15 -0.35 0.76 -9.44
C ILE A 15 0.37 -0.01 -8.33
N LYS A 16 1.32 -0.85 -8.72
CA LYS A 16 2.29 -1.51 -7.84
C LYS A 16 3.52 -0.63 -7.69
N ILE A 17 3.96 -0.38 -6.46
CA ILE A 17 5.21 0.29 -6.12
C ILE A 17 6.20 -0.73 -5.59
N TYR A 18 7.41 -0.71 -6.14
CA TYR A 18 8.44 -1.69 -5.82
C TYR A 18 9.85 -1.10 -5.96
N LYS A 19 10.84 -1.81 -5.43
CA LYS A 19 12.29 -1.56 -5.63
C LYS A 19 12.99 -2.85 -6.00
N TYR A 20 14.20 -2.74 -6.52
CA TYR A 20 15.11 -3.87 -6.66
C TYR A 20 16.13 -3.87 -5.51
N ASP A 21 16.43 -5.04 -5.00
CA ASP A 21 17.54 -5.23 -4.08
C ASP A 21 18.89 -5.29 -4.85
N LYS A 22 19.99 -5.48 -4.13
CA LYS A 22 21.34 -5.58 -4.72
C LYS A 22 21.58 -6.83 -5.60
N PHE A 23 20.62 -7.74 -5.63
CA PHE A 23 20.65 -8.97 -6.43
C PHE A 23 19.61 -8.94 -7.56
N ASP A 24 19.06 -7.77 -7.86
CA ASP A 24 18.00 -7.54 -8.86
C ASP A 24 16.68 -8.29 -8.56
N ASN A 25 16.45 -8.68 -7.30
CA ASN A 25 15.13 -9.18 -6.90
C ASN A 25 14.17 -8.03 -6.68
N GLU A 26 12.95 -8.16 -7.21
CA GLU A 26 11.89 -7.19 -6.97
C GLU A 26 11.39 -7.30 -5.53
N ILE A 27 11.38 -6.17 -4.83
CA ILE A 27 10.82 -6.02 -3.48
C ILE A 27 9.55 -5.21 -3.59
N PHE A 28 8.41 -5.86 -3.40
CA PHE A 28 7.11 -5.19 -3.31
C PHE A 28 7.05 -4.26 -2.11
N LEU A 29 6.57 -3.03 -2.31
CA LEU A 29 6.38 -2.06 -1.23
C LEU A 29 4.90 -1.92 -0.88
N TYR A 30 4.10 -1.37 -1.80
CA TYR A 30 2.67 -1.16 -1.61
C TYR A 30 1.96 -0.92 -2.94
N HIS A 31 0.63 -0.93 -2.90
CA HIS A 31 -0.21 -0.51 -4.00
C HIS A 31 -0.68 0.94 -3.86
N ILE A 32 -0.86 1.62 -4.97
CA ILE A 32 -1.58 2.90 -5.06
C ILE A 32 -2.91 2.63 -5.73
N TYR A 33 -3.99 2.93 -5.03
CA TYR A 33 -5.36 2.78 -5.50
C TYR A 33 -5.89 4.09 -6.11
N SER A 34 -6.99 4.00 -6.83
CA SER A 34 -7.69 5.16 -7.41
C SER A 34 -7.86 6.31 -6.41
N ASN A 35 -7.87 7.53 -6.92
CA ASN A 35 -7.96 8.77 -6.14
C ASN A 35 -6.81 8.97 -5.16
N SER A 36 -5.58 8.69 -5.61
CA SER A 36 -4.39 8.80 -4.78
C SER A 36 -3.21 9.45 -5.50
N LEU A 37 -2.36 10.12 -4.73
CA LEU A 37 -1.13 10.73 -5.22
C LEU A 37 -0.09 9.65 -5.53
N ILE A 38 0.46 9.66 -6.76
CA ILE A 38 1.55 8.76 -7.16
C ILE A 38 2.89 9.36 -6.74
N SER A 39 3.11 10.64 -7.04
CA SER A 39 4.37 11.32 -6.79
C SER A 39 4.74 11.36 -5.32
N GLU A 40 6.05 11.36 -5.07
CA GLU A 40 6.66 11.47 -3.74
C GLU A 40 7.22 12.88 -3.58
N LEU A 41 6.45 13.75 -2.90
CA LEU A 41 6.87 15.12 -2.62
C LEU A 41 7.80 15.15 -1.42
N SER A 42 9.03 15.60 -1.63
CA SER A 42 10.03 15.81 -0.57
C SER A 42 10.17 17.27 -0.15
N ASN A 43 9.79 18.18 -1.05
CA ASN A 43 9.88 19.63 -0.81
C ASN A 43 8.79 20.35 -1.61
N ILE A 44 8.15 21.33 -0.97
CA ILE A 44 7.13 22.17 -1.61
C ILE A 44 7.70 23.45 -2.20
N ASN A 45 8.96 23.79 -1.90
CA ASN A 45 9.60 25.02 -2.37
C ASN A 45 10.46 24.84 -3.63
N THR A 46 10.52 23.61 -4.15
CA THR A 46 11.24 23.28 -5.39
C THR A 46 10.26 22.77 -6.44
N ASN A 47 10.60 22.99 -7.71
CA ASN A 47 9.81 22.48 -8.84
C ASN A 47 10.20 21.04 -9.19
N GLU A 48 11.05 20.41 -8.38
CA GLU A 48 11.59 19.09 -8.63
C GLU A 48 10.88 18.06 -7.76
N ILE A 49 10.38 17.01 -8.39
CA ILE A 49 9.76 15.88 -7.75
C ILE A 49 10.68 14.67 -7.94
N TYR A 50 11.13 14.10 -6.85
CA TYR A 50 12.01 12.93 -6.86
C TYR A 50 11.18 11.65 -6.90
N CYS A 51 11.57 10.71 -7.76
CA CYS A 51 11.02 9.36 -7.79
C CYS A 51 11.98 8.41 -7.08
N PHE A 52 11.60 7.92 -5.91
CA PHE A 52 12.42 7.04 -5.09
C PHE A 52 12.14 5.56 -5.33
N SER A 53 11.06 5.24 -6.04
CA SER A 53 10.58 3.87 -6.26
C SER A 53 10.23 3.65 -7.72
N ASN A 54 10.19 2.38 -8.12
CA ASN A 54 9.65 1.98 -9.41
C ASN A 54 8.14 1.80 -9.31
N ALA A 55 7.44 1.97 -10.43
CA ALA A 55 6.00 1.80 -10.52
C ALA A 55 5.64 0.95 -11.74
N SER A 56 4.66 0.08 -11.61
CA SER A 56 4.05 -0.65 -12.72
C SER A 56 2.52 -0.67 -12.60
N PHE A 57 1.83 -0.50 -13.72
CA PHE A 57 0.37 -0.61 -13.78
C PHE A 57 -0.03 -2.08 -13.66
N ILE A 58 -1.00 -2.38 -12.79
CA ILE A 58 -1.58 -3.71 -12.60
C ILE A 58 -2.81 -3.88 -13.49
N GLU A 59 -3.50 -2.78 -13.77
CA GLU A 59 -4.70 -2.73 -14.61
C GLU A 59 -4.72 -1.43 -15.43
N ASP A 60 -5.63 -1.34 -16.39
CA ASP A 60 -5.84 -0.13 -17.16
C ASP A 60 -6.11 1.06 -16.24
N SER A 61 -5.32 2.12 -16.40
CA SER A 61 -5.28 3.19 -15.42
C SER A 61 -5.30 4.56 -16.08
N VAL A 62 -5.92 5.52 -15.39
CA VAL A 62 -5.97 6.93 -15.80
C VAL A 62 -5.13 7.75 -14.82
N VAL A 63 -4.09 8.39 -15.34
CA VAL A 63 -3.18 9.24 -14.56
C VAL A 63 -3.31 10.69 -14.99
N LEU A 64 -3.56 11.56 -14.02
CA LEU A 64 -3.49 13.01 -14.22
C LEU A 64 -2.06 13.47 -13.95
N SER A 65 -1.47 14.17 -14.93
CA SER A 65 -0.15 14.79 -14.84
C SER A 65 -0.31 16.30 -14.73
N ILE A 66 0.13 16.88 -13.62
CA ILE A 66 -0.06 18.29 -13.30
C ILE A 66 1.32 18.95 -13.20
N ASP A 67 1.54 20.01 -13.95
CA ASP A 67 2.74 20.87 -13.79
C ASP A 67 2.74 21.44 -12.37
N PHE A 68 3.76 21.07 -11.57
CA PHE A 68 3.78 21.41 -10.16
C PHE A 68 3.99 22.91 -9.91
N LEU A 69 4.79 23.58 -10.77
CA LEU A 69 4.99 25.04 -10.68
C LEU A 69 3.66 25.79 -10.91
N LYS A 70 2.92 25.40 -11.95
CA LYS A 70 1.61 26.01 -12.24
C LYS A 70 0.59 25.71 -11.15
N LEU A 71 0.63 24.53 -10.56
CA LEU A 71 -0.20 24.18 -9.41
C LEU A 71 0.11 25.12 -8.22
N GLN A 72 1.40 25.38 -7.94
CA GLN A 72 1.80 26.30 -6.88
C GLN A 72 1.34 27.73 -7.17
N GLU A 73 1.66 28.26 -8.35
CA GLU A 73 1.38 29.65 -8.73
C GLU A 73 -0.12 29.97 -8.77
N HIS A 74 -0.92 29.09 -9.39
CA HIS A 74 -2.32 29.39 -9.62
C HIS A 74 -3.26 28.91 -8.52
N PHE A 75 -2.86 27.92 -7.72
CA PHE A 75 -3.74 27.30 -6.71
C PHE A 75 -3.17 27.42 -5.31
N LEU A 76 -2.02 26.83 -5.01
CA LEU A 76 -1.54 26.70 -3.65
C LEU A 76 -1.21 28.06 -3.01
N ASN A 77 -0.57 28.97 -3.75
CA ASN A 77 -0.26 30.33 -3.28
C ASN A 77 -1.53 31.17 -3.03
N ASN A 78 -2.65 30.78 -3.63
CA ASN A 78 -3.96 31.41 -3.42
C ASN A 78 -4.82 30.65 -2.41
N ASN A 79 -4.22 29.72 -1.64
CA ASN A 79 -4.91 28.86 -0.66
C ASN A 79 -5.97 27.93 -1.28
N LEU A 80 -5.90 27.69 -2.59
CA LEU A 80 -6.76 26.75 -3.29
C LEU A 80 -6.09 25.37 -3.34
N LEU A 81 -6.83 24.29 -3.19
CA LEU A 81 -6.39 22.89 -3.20
C LEU A 81 -5.33 22.52 -2.11
N VAL A 82 -5.02 23.41 -1.19
CA VAL A 82 -4.04 23.14 -0.11
C VAL A 82 -4.52 22.00 0.78
N LYS A 83 -5.80 21.99 1.13
CA LYS A 83 -6.41 20.95 1.98
C LYS A 83 -6.44 19.60 1.30
N GLU A 84 -6.73 19.55 0.01
CA GLU A 84 -6.74 18.35 -0.81
C GLU A 84 -5.34 17.76 -0.96
N LEU A 85 -4.35 18.61 -1.20
CA LEU A 85 -2.94 18.20 -1.25
C LEU A 85 -2.49 17.66 0.11
N MET A 86 -2.77 18.37 1.19
CA MET A 86 -2.44 17.94 2.54
C MET A 86 -3.09 16.61 2.89
N SER A 87 -4.37 16.43 2.55
CA SER A 87 -5.08 15.16 2.74
C SER A 87 -4.42 14.00 1.96
N SER A 88 -3.98 14.26 0.73
CA SER A 88 -3.28 13.29 -0.10
C SER A 88 -1.90 12.90 0.49
N LEU A 89 -1.16 13.88 1.03
CA LEU A 89 0.11 13.64 1.70
C LEU A 89 -0.07 12.85 3.01
N LEU A 90 -1.11 13.15 3.80
CA LEU A 90 -1.43 12.38 5.01
C LEU A 90 -1.78 10.92 4.68
N LYS A 91 -2.55 10.68 3.62
CA LYS A 91 -2.81 9.30 3.13
C LYS A 91 -1.52 8.58 2.80
N LYS A 92 -0.59 9.26 2.10
CA LYS A 92 0.71 8.69 1.74
C LYS A 92 1.58 8.41 2.97
N THR A 93 1.60 9.31 3.94
CA THR A 93 2.30 9.11 5.21
C THR A 93 1.76 7.90 5.96
N ASN A 94 0.45 7.75 6.07
CA ASN A 94 -0.18 6.59 6.71
C ASN A 94 0.16 5.27 5.98
N GLN A 95 0.23 5.31 4.65
CA GLN A 95 0.61 4.16 3.83
C GLN A 95 2.07 3.74 4.09
N LEU A 96 2.98 4.71 4.16
CA LEU A 96 4.39 4.46 4.48
C LEU A 96 4.55 3.95 5.93
N GLN A 97 3.79 4.49 6.87
CA GLN A 97 3.79 4.03 8.26
C GLN A 97 3.28 2.57 8.36
N SER A 98 2.26 2.22 7.60
CA SER A 98 1.77 0.84 7.50
C SER A 98 2.83 -0.10 6.92
N LEU A 99 3.61 0.35 5.93
CA LEU A 99 4.74 -0.41 5.38
C LEU A 99 5.81 -0.64 6.45
N VAL A 100 6.19 0.41 7.20
CA VAL A 100 7.18 0.29 8.28
C VAL A 100 6.72 -0.71 9.33
N ASN A 101 5.46 -0.62 9.79
CA ASN A 101 4.90 -1.57 10.75
C ASN A 101 4.93 -3.01 10.21
N ARG A 102 4.51 -3.21 8.97
CA ARG A 102 4.50 -4.53 8.33
C ARG A 102 5.90 -5.14 8.25
N GLU A 103 6.91 -4.34 7.89
CA GLU A 103 8.25 -4.88 7.66
C GLU A 103 9.08 -5.04 8.95
N LEU A 104 8.91 -4.15 9.92
CA LEU A 104 9.77 -4.09 11.10
C LEU A 104 9.11 -4.58 12.39
N VAL A 105 7.78 -4.56 12.48
CA VAL A 105 7.05 -4.85 13.72
C VAL A 105 6.25 -6.15 13.63
N PHE A 106 5.59 -6.40 12.51
CA PHE A 106 4.66 -7.53 12.39
C PHE A 106 5.39 -8.85 12.15
N ASP A 107 5.03 -9.85 12.94
CA ASP A 107 5.35 -11.24 12.60
C ASP A 107 4.48 -11.76 11.43
N ALA A 108 4.71 -12.97 10.99
CA ALA A 108 3.97 -13.56 9.87
C ALA A 108 2.45 -13.61 10.12
N THR A 109 2.02 -13.83 11.36
CA THR A 109 0.60 -13.88 11.71
C THR A 109 -0.04 -12.51 11.63
N ALA A 110 0.63 -11.50 12.17
CA ALA A 110 0.19 -10.11 12.12
C ALA A 110 0.17 -9.57 10.68
N LYS A 111 1.16 -9.91 9.83
CA LYS A 111 1.17 -9.55 8.41
C LYS A 111 -0.06 -10.09 7.67
N VAL A 112 -0.39 -11.37 7.87
CA VAL A 112 -1.56 -12.02 7.25
C VAL A 112 -2.85 -11.39 7.77
N ALA A 113 -2.99 -11.24 9.09
CA ALA A 113 -4.16 -10.63 9.72
C ALA A 113 -4.40 -9.19 9.22
N TYR A 114 -3.33 -8.39 9.16
CA TYR A 114 -3.41 -7.02 8.63
C TYR A 114 -3.88 -6.99 7.17
N MET A 115 -3.35 -7.84 6.29
CA MET A 115 -3.78 -7.90 4.89
C MET A 115 -5.24 -8.33 4.76
N LEU A 116 -5.69 -9.30 5.55
CA LEU A 116 -7.09 -9.75 5.54
C LEU A 116 -8.05 -8.63 5.95
N VAL A 117 -7.69 -7.79 6.92
CA VAL A 117 -8.52 -6.65 7.35
C VAL A 117 -8.45 -5.50 6.35
N SER A 118 -7.26 -5.19 5.83
CA SER A 118 -7.06 -4.01 4.98
C SER A 118 -7.49 -4.22 3.54
N ASP A 119 -7.34 -5.44 3.00
CA ASP A 119 -7.66 -5.74 1.61
C ASP A 119 -8.00 -7.22 1.37
N LEU A 120 -9.10 -7.67 1.95
CA LEU A 120 -9.61 -9.03 1.78
C LEU A 120 -9.88 -9.37 0.31
N LYS A 121 -10.36 -8.40 -0.47
CA LYS A 121 -10.62 -8.59 -1.90
C LYS A 121 -9.35 -8.92 -2.66
N MET A 122 -8.29 -8.16 -2.47
CA MET A 122 -6.98 -8.43 -3.07
C MET A 122 -6.44 -9.78 -2.63
N PHE A 123 -6.49 -10.08 -1.32
CA PHE A 123 -6.06 -11.36 -0.76
C PHE A 123 -6.73 -12.55 -1.45
N ASN A 124 -8.03 -12.46 -1.69
CA ASN A 124 -8.82 -13.51 -2.29
C ASN A 124 -8.66 -13.62 -3.81
N ASN A 125 -8.34 -12.54 -4.50
CA ASN A 125 -8.15 -12.51 -5.95
C ASN A 125 -6.75 -13.00 -6.38
N LEU A 126 -5.76 -12.94 -5.49
CA LEU A 126 -4.40 -13.36 -5.79
C LEU A 126 -4.16 -14.85 -5.51
N LYS A 127 -3.21 -15.43 -6.24
CA LYS A 127 -2.67 -16.75 -5.89
C LYS A 127 -1.95 -16.68 -4.54
N ARG A 128 -1.97 -17.76 -3.76
CA ARG A 128 -1.29 -17.81 -2.45
C ARG A 128 0.21 -17.52 -2.53
N GLN A 129 0.84 -17.86 -3.65
CA GLN A 129 2.25 -17.55 -3.90
C GLN A 129 2.47 -16.05 -4.03
N ASP A 130 1.60 -15.33 -4.75
CA ASP A 130 1.69 -13.88 -4.91
C ASP A 130 1.43 -13.15 -3.58
N VAL A 131 0.46 -13.64 -2.80
CA VAL A 131 0.21 -13.14 -1.43
C VAL A 131 1.44 -13.32 -0.55
N SER A 132 2.07 -14.49 -0.57
CA SER A 132 3.27 -14.75 0.24
C SER A 132 4.43 -13.85 -0.17
N PHE A 133 4.60 -13.61 -1.46
CA PHE A 133 5.58 -12.66 -1.98
C PHE A 133 5.32 -11.23 -1.48
N MET A 134 4.08 -10.75 -1.58
CA MET A 134 3.69 -9.41 -1.11
C MET A 134 3.87 -9.21 0.40
N LEU A 135 3.69 -10.28 1.17
CA LEU A 135 3.85 -10.24 2.63
C LEU A 135 5.30 -10.50 3.09
N HIS A 136 6.20 -10.78 2.15
CA HIS A 136 7.59 -11.19 2.42
C HIS A 136 7.68 -12.34 3.43
N ILE A 137 6.86 -13.40 3.21
CA ILE A 137 6.87 -14.65 3.99
C ILE A 137 6.92 -15.85 3.05
N GLN A 138 7.35 -17.00 3.57
CA GLN A 138 7.34 -18.24 2.78
C GLN A 138 5.91 -18.77 2.58
N PRO A 139 5.59 -19.40 1.43
CA PRO A 139 4.26 -19.96 1.16
C PRO A 139 3.79 -20.96 2.22
N GLU A 140 4.71 -21.76 2.76
CA GLU A 140 4.42 -22.71 3.84
C GLU A 140 4.04 -21.98 5.14
N THR A 141 4.66 -20.84 5.41
CA THR A 141 4.34 -19.99 6.56
C THR A 141 2.94 -19.40 6.40
N LEU A 142 2.60 -18.86 5.22
CA LEU A 142 1.25 -18.41 4.91
C LEU A 142 0.22 -19.51 5.15
N SER A 143 0.46 -20.72 4.62
CA SER A 143 -0.43 -21.88 4.79
C SER A 143 -0.63 -22.25 6.26
N ARG A 144 0.46 -22.25 7.07
CA ARG A 144 0.38 -22.52 8.52
C ARG A 144 -0.42 -21.46 9.27
N VAL A 145 -0.21 -20.19 8.95
CA VAL A 145 -0.96 -19.08 9.56
C VAL A 145 -2.45 -19.19 9.25
N LEU A 146 -2.82 -19.40 7.99
CA LEU A 146 -4.22 -19.54 7.60
C LEU A 146 -4.91 -20.72 8.29
N LYS A 147 -4.23 -21.89 8.38
CA LYS A 147 -4.74 -23.03 9.13
C LYS A 147 -4.94 -22.74 10.61
N LYS A 148 -4.01 -21.99 11.23
CA LYS A 148 -4.13 -21.57 12.64
C LYS A 148 -5.33 -20.66 12.83
N LEU A 149 -5.48 -19.61 12.03
CA LEU A 149 -6.61 -18.67 12.11
C LEU A 149 -7.96 -19.36 11.88
N SER A 150 -8.01 -20.34 10.98
CA SER A 150 -9.22 -21.12 10.72
C SER A 150 -9.55 -22.06 11.89
N ARG A 151 -8.58 -22.76 12.47
CA ARG A 151 -8.76 -23.61 13.65
C ARG A 151 -9.25 -22.80 14.87
N ASP A 152 -8.76 -21.56 15.00
CA ASP A 152 -9.12 -20.64 16.07
C ASP A 152 -10.47 -19.93 15.79
N ASN A 153 -11.21 -20.32 14.73
CA ASN A 153 -12.51 -19.78 14.29
C ASN A 153 -12.49 -18.26 13.98
N ILE A 154 -11.32 -17.70 13.71
CA ILE A 154 -11.15 -16.27 13.34
C ILE A 154 -11.51 -16.06 11.87
N ILE A 155 -11.17 -17.03 11.01
CA ILE A 155 -11.52 -17.05 9.60
C ILE A 155 -12.11 -18.40 9.21
N GLU A 156 -12.78 -18.43 8.06
CA GLU A 156 -13.19 -19.66 7.36
C GLU A 156 -12.58 -19.67 5.96
N ILE A 157 -12.29 -20.86 5.45
CA ILE A 157 -11.74 -21.02 4.10
C ILE A 157 -12.69 -21.89 3.30
N GLU A 158 -13.41 -21.29 2.35
CA GLU A 158 -14.33 -21.95 1.45
C GLU A 158 -13.91 -21.70 -0.01
N ASN A 159 -13.82 -22.75 -0.82
CA ASN A 159 -13.46 -22.67 -2.24
C ASN A 159 -12.21 -21.80 -2.50
N GLN A 160 -11.19 -21.94 -1.65
CA GLN A 160 -9.94 -21.14 -1.66
C GLN A 160 -10.13 -19.65 -1.31
N GLN A 161 -11.32 -19.20 -0.98
CA GLN A 161 -11.60 -17.86 -0.49
C GLN A 161 -11.56 -17.84 1.04
N VAL A 162 -11.05 -16.75 1.58
CA VAL A 162 -11.06 -16.50 3.03
C VAL A 162 -12.25 -15.62 3.37
N ILE A 163 -12.97 -16.03 4.41
CA ILE A 163 -14.09 -15.29 5.00
C ILE A 163 -13.71 -14.96 6.42
N ILE A 164 -13.83 -13.69 6.81
CA ILE A 164 -13.55 -13.25 8.18
C ILE A 164 -14.79 -13.58 9.04
N LYS A 165 -14.58 -14.34 10.13
CA LYS A 165 -15.64 -14.70 11.10
C LYS A 165 -15.59 -13.82 12.34
N ASP A 166 -14.39 -13.47 12.79
CA ASP A 166 -14.18 -12.59 13.95
C ASP A 166 -13.18 -11.48 13.60
N GLU A 167 -13.72 -10.34 13.20
CA GLU A 167 -12.91 -9.17 12.82
C GLU A 167 -12.22 -8.53 14.05
N ILE A 168 -12.83 -8.63 15.23
CA ILE A 168 -12.26 -8.07 16.47
C ILE A 168 -11.01 -8.86 16.84
N ALA A 169 -11.11 -10.19 16.89
CA ALA A 169 -9.97 -11.06 17.13
C ALA A 169 -8.87 -10.88 16.09
N LEU A 170 -9.24 -10.76 14.80
CA LEU A 170 -8.28 -10.56 13.71
C LEU A 170 -7.54 -9.22 13.86
N ASN A 171 -8.25 -8.14 14.20
CA ASN A 171 -7.67 -6.83 14.48
C ASN A 171 -6.71 -6.84 15.67
N SER A 172 -7.03 -7.58 16.73
CA SER A 172 -6.20 -7.66 17.95
C SER A 172 -4.81 -8.26 17.68
N ILE A 173 -4.68 -9.11 16.65
CA ILE A 173 -3.42 -9.78 16.30
C ILE A 173 -2.32 -8.78 15.92
N PHE A 174 -2.66 -7.69 15.24
CA PHE A 174 -1.66 -6.73 14.74
C PHE A 174 -1.74 -5.35 15.38
N LYS A 175 -2.85 -5.00 16.04
CA LYS A 175 -2.95 -3.69 16.74
C LYS A 175 -2.20 -3.66 18.05
N GLY A 176 -1.73 -4.82 18.53
CA GLY A 176 -1.26 -4.98 19.91
C GLY A 176 -2.44 -4.82 20.89
N VAL A 177 -2.31 -5.34 22.07
CA VAL A 177 -3.23 -4.96 23.16
C VAL A 177 -2.97 -3.48 23.39
N ALA A 178 -3.90 -2.62 23.00
CA ALA A 178 -3.87 -1.21 23.40
C ALA A 178 -3.87 -1.21 24.94
N ILE A 179 -2.72 -0.88 25.51
CA ILE A 179 -2.56 -0.62 26.92
C ILE A 179 -3.18 0.75 27.22
#